data_147c6c48a5b6ad70eb99c8758e33fd73
#
_entry.id   147c6c48a5b6ad70eb99c8758e33fd73
#
_cell.length_a   1.000
_cell.length_b   1.000
_cell.length_c   1.000
_cell.angle_alpha   90.00
_cell.angle_beta   90.00
_cell.angle_gamma   90.00
#
_symmetry.space_group_name_H-M   'P 1'
#
loop_
_entity.id
_entity.type
_entity.pdbx_description
1 polymer ?
#
loop_
_entity_poly.entity_id
_entity_poly.type
_entity_poly.pdbx_seq_one_letter_code
_entity_poly.pdbx_strand_id
1 'polypeptide(L)'
;MNRITIIGGGNIGLSLARGLVKAAYCDASSITITRRNLSSLEEEKKDGFNVSDQNPEAISDADYIVLAILPQQIRKVMDEIAPTLRADQTIISVASGVSCADIKEVLGQDKVVIRAMPNTAIAIGQSMTCISTDQADQEKIDEVSKMFESVGSVVVINEDLMTSATALCACGIAFFLRGIRAASQGGVEIGFHAHDALKMAIQTAKGAADLLLQMGSHPESEIDKVTSPKGCTIAGLNEMEHNGFSSAFIKGIKLSAKKAGGLYND
;
A
#
# COMPACT_ATOMS: atom_id res chain seq x y z
N MET A 1 11.29 18.25 -13.78
CA MET A 1 10.59 16.97 -13.57
C MET A 1 11.34 16.27 -12.46
N ASN A 2 10.66 15.88 -11.38
CA ASN A 2 11.34 15.32 -10.22
C ASN A 2 11.89 13.93 -10.53
N ARG A 3 13.13 13.67 -10.12
CA ARG A 3 13.78 12.35 -10.25
C ARG A 3 13.49 11.50 -9.04
N ILE A 4 13.09 10.27 -9.25
CA ILE A 4 12.70 9.34 -8.20
C ILE A 4 13.65 8.13 -8.22
N THR A 5 14.27 7.83 -7.09
CA THR A 5 14.98 6.56 -6.93
C THR A 5 14.19 5.65 -5.99
N ILE A 6 13.85 4.45 -6.46
CA ILE A 6 13.17 3.43 -5.69
C ILE A 6 14.19 2.36 -5.30
N ILE A 7 14.59 2.37 -4.04
CA ILE A 7 15.48 1.37 -3.47
C ILE A 7 14.63 0.14 -3.10
N GLY A 8 14.75 -0.90 -3.91
CA GLY A 8 14.00 -2.15 -3.73
C GLY A 8 13.03 -2.44 -4.87
N GLY A 9 13.51 -3.07 -5.94
CA GLY A 9 12.71 -3.60 -7.05
C GLY A 9 11.93 -4.86 -6.68
N GLY A 10 11.19 -4.82 -5.57
CA GLY A 10 10.24 -5.84 -5.13
C GLY A 10 8.81 -5.51 -5.58
N ASN A 11 7.80 -6.25 -5.08
CA ASN A 11 6.41 -6.08 -5.50
C ASN A 11 5.90 -4.65 -5.36
N ILE A 12 6.12 -4.01 -4.21
CA ILE A 12 5.64 -2.63 -3.96
C ILE A 12 6.44 -1.62 -4.79
N GLY A 13 7.79 -1.72 -4.81
CA GLY A 13 8.63 -0.79 -5.55
C GLY A 13 8.35 -0.82 -7.06
N LEU A 14 8.27 -2.01 -7.66
CA LEU A 14 7.92 -2.16 -9.08
C LEU A 14 6.49 -1.68 -9.39
N SER A 15 5.53 -2.00 -8.53
CA SER A 15 4.16 -1.56 -8.71
C SER A 15 4.02 -0.05 -8.62
N LEU A 16 4.77 0.60 -7.71
CA LEU A 16 4.83 2.06 -7.63
C LEU A 16 5.45 2.64 -8.90
N ALA A 17 6.63 2.17 -9.31
CA ALA A 17 7.32 2.66 -10.51
C ALA A 17 6.42 2.59 -11.75
N ARG A 18 5.88 1.40 -12.02
CA ARG A 18 4.98 1.16 -13.17
C ARG A 18 3.67 1.96 -13.06
N GLY A 19 3.14 2.09 -11.84
CA GLY A 19 1.93 2.86 -11.56
C GLY A 19 2.09 4.34 -11.86
N LEU A 20 3.18 4.96 -11.43
CA LEU A 20 3.51 6.37 -11.69
C LEU A 20 3.62 6.68 -13.19
N VAL A 21 4.30 5.81 -13.94
CA VAL A 21 4.42 5.96 -15.41
C VAL A 21 3.07 5.77 -16.09
N LYS A 22 2.31 4.74 -15.71
CA LYS A 22 0.97 4.47 -16.26
C LYS A 22 -0.01 5.61 -16.00
N ALA A 23 0.11 6.26 -14.86
CA ALA A 23 -0.69 7.43 -14.48
C ALA A 23 -0.20 8.74 -15.12
N ALA A 24 0.86 8.70 -15.95
CA ALA A 24 1.52 9.85 -16.54
C ALA A 24 1.98 10.91 -15.50
N TYR A 25 2.31 10.46 -14.28
CA TYR A 25 2.88 11.31 -13.25
C TYR A 25 4.32 11.71 -13.60
N CYS A 26 5.09 10.78 -14.15
CA CYS A 26 6.44 11.03 -14.69
C CYS A 26 6.79 10.00 -15.77
N ASP A 27 7.85 10.28 -16.53
CA ASP A 27 8.41 9.33 -17.50
C ASP A 27 9.23 8.24 -16.83
N ALA A 28 9.32 7.05 -17.43
CA ALA A 28 10.11 5.93 -16.93
C ALA A 28 11.59 6.31 -16.75
N SER A 29 12.15 7.13 -17.65
CA SER A 29 13.52 7.64 -17.60
C SER A 29 13.81 8.55 -16.40
N SER A 30 12.77 9.06 -15.71
CA SER A 30 12.90 9.84 -14.48
C SER A 30 12.94 8.96 -13.23
N ILE A 31 12.74 7.64 -13.37
CA ILE A 31 12.73 6.69 -12.26
C ILE A 31 13.94 5.77 -12.36
N THR A 32 14.70 5.68 -11.27
CA THR A 32 15.76 4.68 -11.08
C THR A 32 15.27 3.64 -10.08
N ILE A 33 15.37 2.35 -10.44
CA ILE A 33 15.00 1.23 -9.58
C ILE A 33 16.25 0.47 -9.19
N THR A 34 16.46 0.24 -7.90
CA THR A 34 17.63 -0.53 -7.48
C THR A 34 17.26 -1.94 -7.02
N ARG A 35 18.11 -2.91 -7.33
CA ARG A 35 18.01 -4.29 -6.88
C ARG A 35 19.35 -4.99 -6.99
N ARG A 36 19.71 -5.79 -5.97
CA ARG A 36 20.98 -6.57 -5.96
C ARG A 36 21.18 -7.48 -7.17
N ASN A 37 20.09 -8.03 -7.71
CA ASN A 37 20.14 -8.86 -8.92
C ASN A 37 19.45 -8.11 -10.07
N LEU A 38 20.25 -7.52 -10.96
CA LEU A 38 19.78 -6.74 -12.10
C LEU A 38 19.03 -7.58 -13.14
N SER A 39 19.32 -8.89 -13.25
CA SER A 39 18.59 -9.74 -14.20
C SER A 39 17.08 -9.81 -13.91
N SER A 40 16.67 -9.47 -12.67
CA SER A 40 15.26 -9.37 -12.30
C SER A 40 14.60 -8.06 -12.72
N LEU A 41 15.32 -7.12 -13.31
CA LEU A 41 14.87 -5.80 -13.76
C LEU A 41 15.02 -5.61 -15.28
N GLU A 42 15.24 -6.69 -16.03
CA GLU A 42 15.41 -6.63 -17.49
C GLU A 42 14.15 -6.11 -18.21
N GLU A 43 12.97 -6.38 -17.65
CA GLU A 43 11.70 -5.90 -18.18
C GLU A 43 11.57 -4.39 -17.97
N GLU A 44 11.85 -3.91 -16.76
CA GLU A 44 11.84 -2.48 -16.42
C GLU A 44 12.86 -1.70 -17.27
N LYS A 45 14.03 -2.28 -17.49
CA LYS A 45 15.05 -1.66 -18.36
C LYS A 45 14.56 -1.53 -19.79
N LYS A 46 13.85 -2.53 -20.32
CA LYS A 46 13.24 -2.48 -21.67
C LYS A 46 12.11 -1.46 -21.73
N ASP A 47 11.39 -1.26 -20.63
CA ASP A 47 10.30 -0.29 -20.50
C ASP A 47 10.80 1.16 -20.29
N GLY A 48 12.15 1.35 -20.27
CA GLY A 48 12.77 2.67 -20.23
C GLY A 48 13.11 3.18 -18.82
N PHE A 49 12.96 2.36 -17.78
CA PHE A 49 13.43 2.71 -16.44
C PHE A 49 14.96 2.64 -16.35
N ASN A 50 15.53 3.50 -15.50
CA ASN A 50 16.91 3.33 -15.08
C ASN A 50 16.99 2.22 -14.04
N VAL A 51 18.00 1.36 -14.13
CA VAL A 51 18.22 0.26 -13.18
C VAL A 51 19.65 0.25 -12.66
N SER A 52 19.82 -0.03 -11.37
CA SER A 52 21.15 -0.08 -10.74
C SER A 52 21.19 -1.13 -9.61
N ASP A 53 22.35 -1.65 -9.32
CA ASP A 53 22.66 -2.42 -8.11
C ASP A 53 23.45 -1.61 -7.06
N GLN A 54 23.78 -0.34 -7.38
CA GLN A 54 24.54 0.58 -6.52
C GLN A 54 23.62 1.66 -5.96
N ASN A 55 23.16 1.50 -4.72
CA ASN A 55 22.25 2.45 -4.10
C ASN A 55 22.82 3.86 -3.96
N PRO A 56 24.08 4.08 -3.49
CA PRO A 56 24.66 5.41 -3.32
C PRO A 56 24.72 6.20 -4.63
N GLU A 57 25.08 5.54 -5.73
CA GLU A 57 25.14 6.17 -7.05
C GLU A 57 23.74 6.50 -7.58
N ALA A 58 22.80 5.57 -7.37
CA ALA A 58 21.43 5.70 -7.87
C ALA A 58 20.66 6.88 -7.23
N ILE A 59 21.02 7.28 -6.00
CA ILE A 59 20.35 8.40 -5.30
C ILE A 59 20.98 9.75 -5.59
N SER A 60 22.15 9.82 -6.23
CA SER A 60 22.94 11.05 -6.38
C SER A 60 22.15 12.20 -7.00
N ASP A 61 21.32 11.92 -7.99
CA ASP A 61 20.52 12.89 -8.73
C ASP A 61 19.02 12.87 -8.34
N ALA A 62 18.62 12.04 -7.40
CA ALA A 62 17.22 11.91 -7.01
C ALA A 62 16.74 13.08 -6.16
N ASP A 63 15.50 13.53 -6.39
CA ASP A 63 14.78 14.46 -5.52
C ASP A 63 14.02 13.69 -4.43
N TYR A 64 13.49 12.50 -4.80
CA TYR A 64 12.77 11.58 -3.91
C TYR A 64 13.47 10.22 -3.87
N ILE A 65 13.68 9.73 -2.68
CA ILE A 65 14.26 8.40 -2.43
C ILE A 65 13.22 7.55 -1.72
N VAL A 66 12.70 6.53 -2.42
CA VAL A 66 11.69 5.61 -1.87
C VAL A 66 12.38 4.35 -1.34
N LEU A 67 12.28 4.13 -0.04
CA LEU A 67 12.77 2.92 0.63
C LEU A 67 11.69 1.82 0.56
N ALA A 68 11.74 0.97 -0.48
CA ALA A 68 10.77 -0.09 -0.74
C ALA A 68 11.37 -1.49 -0.47
N ILE A 69 11.98 -1.63 0.70
CA ILE A 69 12.70 -2.83 1.15
C ILE A 69 12.09 -3.36 2.46
N LEU A 70 12.45 -4.60 2.80
CA LEU A 70 11.99 -5.22 4.03
C LEU A 70 12.56 -4.49 5.26
N PRO A 71 11.81 -4.39 6.37
CA PRO A 71 12.26 -3.73 7.61
C PRO A 71 13.63 -4.25 8.09
N GLN A 72 13.86 -5.55 8.03
CA GLN A 72 15.11 -6.21 8.45
C GLN A 72 16.34 -5.79 7.61
N GLN A 73 16.14 -5.22 6.44
CA GLN A 73 17.21 -4.79 5.55
C GLN A 73 17.43 -3.27 5.55
N ILE A 74 16.47 -2.51 6.12
CA ILE A 74 16.43 -1.05 5.95
C ILE A 74 17.63 -0.38 6.61
N ARG A 75 18.02 -0.80 7.81
CA ARG A 75 19.16 -0.25 8.53
C ARG A 75 20.44 -0.31 7.71
N LYS A 76 20.74 -1.50 7.14
CA LYS A 76 21.91 -1.70 6.29
C LYS A 76 21.93 -0.78 5.07
N VAL A 77 20.76 -0.62 4.43
CA VAL A 77 20.65 0.24 3.23
C VAL A 77 20.76 1.72 3.62
N MET A 78 20.18 2.13 4.73
CA MET A 78 20.33 3.49 5.23
C MET A 78 21.80 3.82 5.55
N ASP A 79 22.54 2.93 6.24
CA ASP A 79 23.98 3.08 6.51
C ASP A 79 24.79 3.22 5.21
N GLU A 80 24.40 2.46 4.14
CA GLU A 80 25.05 2.51 2.83
C GLU A 80 24.86 3.87 2.13
N ILE A 81 23.65 4.45 2.18
CA ILE A 81 23.32 5.67 1.44
C ILE A 81 23.59 6.95 2.23
N ALA A 82 23.66 6.90 3.56
CA ALA A 82 23.80 8.07 4.41
C ALA A 82 24.97 9.00 4.00
N PRO A 83 26.17 8.49 3.62
CA PRO A 83 27.29 9.36 3.23
C PRO A 83 27.06 10.17 1.95
N THR A 84 26.13 9.77 1.09
CA THR A 84 25.89 10.36 -0.23
C THR A 84 24.60 11.18 -0.29
N LEU A 85 23.81 11.19 0.79
CA LEU A 85 22.55 11.93 0.87
C LEU A 85 22.77 13.44 0.86
N ARG A 86 22.07 14.14 -0.04
CA ARG A 86 22.02 15.60 -0.06
C ARG A 86 20.97 16.12 0.92
N ALA A 87 21.11 17.41 1.31
CA ALA A 87 20.19 18.03 2.27
C ALA A 87 18.78 18.27 1.69
N ASP A 88 18.67 18.43 0.37
CA ASP A 88 17.44 18.77 -0.35
C ASP A 88 16.58 17.53 -0.72
N GLN A 89 17.08 16.33 -0.49
CA GLN A 89 16.41 15.09 -0.84
C GLN A 89 15.31 14.73 0.17
N THR A 90 14.16 14.28 -0.33
CA THR A 90 13.07 13.77 0.49
C THR A 90 13.10 12.23 0.55
N ILE A 91 13.09 11.69 1.75
CA ILE A 91 13.05 10.25 2.00
C ILE A 91 11.59 9.80 2.15
N ILE A 92 11.17 8.83 1.35
CA ILE A 92 9.84 8.23 1.45
C ILE A 92 10.01 6.77 1.87
N SER A 93 9.54 6.39 3.06
CA SER A 93 9.60 5.01 3.51
C SER A 93 8.26 4.31 3.34
N VAL A 94 8.25 3.18 2.62
CA VAL A 94 7.09 2.27 2.54
C VAL A 94 7.30 1.01 3.40
N ALA A 95 8.33 1.01 4.25
CA ALA A 95 8.62 -0.10 5.15
C ALA A 95 7.69 -0.08 6.38
N SER A 96 7.15 -1.25 6.72
CA SER A 96 6.31 -1.41 7.91
C SER A 96 7.15 -1.40 9.18
N GLY A 97 6.65 -0.75 10.24
CA GLY A 97 7.26 -0.80 11.58
C GLY A 97 8.49 0.07 11.79
N VAL A 98 8.94 0.83 10.79
CA VAL A 98 10.09 1.75 10.88
C VAL A 98 9.56 3.18 10.98
N SER A 99 9.87 3.88 12.08
CA SER A 99 9.41 5.24 12.33
C SER A 99 10.26 6.29 11.61
N CYS A 100 9.74 7.53 11.51
CA CYS A 100 10.54 8.69 11.07
C CYS A 100 11.76 8.87 11.96
N ALA A 101 11.63 8.69 13.27
CA ALA A 101 12.72 8.79 14.22
C ALA A 101 13.83 7.74 13.96
N ASP A 102 13.46 6.46 13.71
CA ASP A 102 14.42 5.41 13.38
C ASP A 102 15.21 5.74 12.10
N ILE A 103 14.53 6.30 11.10
CA ILE A 103 15.16 6.68 9.82
C ILE A 103 16.12 7.87 10.05
N LYS A 104 15.67 8.89 10.77
CA LYS A 104 16.48 10.08 11.08
C LYS A 104 17.67 9.81 11.98
N GLU A 105 17.58 8.82 12.85
CA GLU A 105 18.72 8.37 13.66
C GLU A 105 19.91 7.97 12.79
N VAL A 106 19.65 7.40 11.61
CA VAL A 106 20.69 6.93 10.70
C VAL A 106 21.04 7.95 9.62
N LEU A 107 20.03 8.59 9.02
CA LEU A 107 20.22 9.45 7.85
C LEU A 107 20.46 10.92 8.20
N GLY A 108 20.20 11.32 9.44
CA GLY A 108 20.35 12.70 9.94
C GLY A 108 19.02 13.33 10.35
N GLN A 109 19.07 14.11 11.45
CA GLN A 109 17.88 14.73 12.07
C GLN A 109 17.28 15.86 11.22
N ASP A 110 18.05 16.42 10.30
CA ASP A 110 17.67 17.50 9.39
C ASP A 110 16.92 16.99 8.14
N LYS A 111 16.85 15.69 7.93
CA LYS A 111 16.24 15.11 6.73
C LYS A 111 14.71 15.15 6.77
N VAL A 112 14.11 15.44 5.62
CA VAL A 112 12.67 15.30 5.43
C VAL A 112 12.35 13.82 5.22
N VAL A 113 11.61 13.24 6.16
CA VAL A 113 11.19 11.83 6.12
C VAL A 113 9.67 11.77 6.10
N ILE A 114 9.12 11.11 5.08
CA ILE A 114 7.70 10.85 4.93
C ILE A 114 7.48 9.34 4.88
N ARG A 115 6.58 8.85 5.72
CA ARG A 115 6.14 7.47 5.67
C ARG A 115 4.91 7.35 4.79
N ALA A 116 4.93 6.42 3.87
CA ALA A 116 3.79 6.09 3.03
C ALA A 116 3.49 4.59 3.15
N MET A 117 2.24 4.25 3.44
CA MET A 117 1.82 2.86 3.59
C MET A 117 0.78 2.52 2.51
N PRO A 118 1.23 2.18 1.30
CA PRO A 118 0.37 1.70 0.23
C PRO A 118 -0.03 0.22 0.44
N ASN A 119 -0.89 -0.27 -0.45
CA ASN A 119 -1.15 -1.70 -0.58
C ASN A 119 -0.90 -2.19 -2.01
N THR A 120 -1.03 -3.49 -2.24
CA THR A 120 -0.71 -4.12 -3.52
C THR A 120 -1.61 -3.69 -4.69
N ALA A 121 -2.76 -3.05 -4.42
CA ALA A 121 -3.61 -2.48 -5.47
C ALA A 121 -2.97 -1.25 -6.17
N ILE A 122 -1.83 -0.78 -5.68
CA ILE A 122 -0.99 0.21 -6.37
C ILE A 122 -0.63 -0.23 -7.80
N ALA A 123 -0.51 -1.54 -8.05
CA ALA A 123 -0.24 -2.11 -9.37
C ALA A 123 -1.30 -1.77 -10.43
N ILE A 124 -2.52 -1.45 -9.98
CA ILE A 124 -3.64 -1.10 -10.86
C ILE A 124 -4.17 0.33 -10.63
N GLY A 125 -3.42 1.17 -9.88
CA GLY A 125 -3.81 2.53 -9.57
C GLY A 125 -5.00 2.64 -8.61
N GLN A 126 -5.17 1.67 -7.70
CA GLN A 126 -6.28 1.60 -6.74
C GLN A 126 -5.78 1.37 -5.31
N SER A 127 -4.59 1.90 -4.98
CA SER A 127 -4.06 1.79 -3.63
C SER A 127 -4.86 2.66 -2.65
N MET A 128 -5.03 2.20 -1.42
CA MET A 128 -5.24 3.07 -0.28
C MET A 128 -3.87 3.30 0.36
N THR A 129 -3.39 4.53 0.32
CA THR A 129 -2.09 4.90 0.88
C THR A 129 -2.27 5.85 2.06
N CYS A 130 -1.77 5.46 3.23
CA CYS A 130 -1.69 6.36 4.38
C CYS A 130 -0.32 7.04 4.40
N ILE A 131 -0.30 8.36 4.60
CA ILE A 131 0.93 9.18 4.65
C ILE A 131 1.06 9.82 6.02
N SER A 132 2.28 9.84 6.55
CA SER A 132 2.62 10.56 7.77
C SER A 132 4.04 11.08 7.75
N THR A 133 4.29 12.09 8.57
CA THR A 133 5.64 12.63 8.87
C THR A 133 5.67 13.14 10.30
N ASP A 134 6.86 13.29 10.86
CA ASP A 134 7.11 13.92 12.15
C ASP A 134 7.38 15.44 12.03
N GLN A 135 7.38 15.97 10.82
CA GLN A 135 7.64 17.39 10.52
C GLN A 135 6.40 18.08 9.96
N ALA A 136 6.25 19.36 10.27
CA ALA A 136 5.19 20.21 9.73
C ALA A 136 5.57 20.81 8.36
N ASP A 137 6.11 20.01 7.45
CA ASP A 137 6.43 20.41 6.08
C ASP A 137 5.24 20.08 5.15
N GLN A 138 4.27 20.98 5.14
CA GLN A 138 3.03 20.81 4.38
C GLN A 138 3.28 20.72 2.87
N GLU A 139 4.26 21.45 2.35
CA GLU A 139 4.59 21.43 0.91
C GLU A 139 5.08 20.04 0.49
N LYS A 140 5.95 19.41 1.28
CA LYS A 140 6.46 18.07 1.02
C LYS A 140 5.40 16.99 1.20
N ILE A 141 4.51 17.15 2.19
CA ILE A 141 3.35 16.26 2.36
C ILE A 141 2.45 16.33 1.11
N ASP A 142 2.15 17.54 0.62
CA ASP A 142 1.29 17.74 -0.55
C ASP A 142 1.92 17.18 -1.83
N GLU A 143 3.24 17.36 -2.01
CA GLU A 143 3.97 16.79 -3.15
C GLU A 143 3.92 15.25 -3.15
N VAL A 144 4.22 14.64 -2.00
CA VAL A 144 4.20 13.17 -1.87
C VAL A 144 2.76 12.64 -1.93
N SER A 145 1.78 13.35 -1.37
CA SER A 145 0.37 13.00 -1.51
C SER A 145 -0.05 12.93 -2.98
N LYS A 146 0.27 13.97 -3.78
CA LYS A 146 -0.02 13.98 -5.22
C LYS A 146 0.64 12.82 -5.97
N MET A 147 1.86 12.44 -5.58
CA MET A 147 2.54 11.27 -6.13
C MET A 147 1.70 10.00 -5.90
N PHE A 148 1.26 9.75 -4.68
CA PHE A 148 0.48 8.55 -4.35
C PHE A 148 -0.99 8.63 -4.79
N GLU A 149 -1.58 9.83 -4.91
CA GLU A 149 -2.92 10.04 -5.47
C GLU A 149 -2.98 9.63 -6.95
N SER A 150 -1.88 9.73 -7.68
CA SER A 150 -1.81 9.26 -9.07
C SER A 150 -1.97 7.73 -9.19
N VAL A 151 -1.75 6.99 -8.11
CA VAL A 151 -1.81 5.52 -8.07
C VAL A 151 -2.86 4.98 -7.07
N GLY A 152 -3.80 5.85 -6.63
CA GLY A 152 -4.89 5.45 -5.74
C GLY A 152 -5.45 6.60 -4.93
N SER A 153 -5.92 6.31 -3.73
CA SER A 153 -6.41 7.31 -2.77
C SER A 153 -5.41 7.51 -1.63
N VAL A 154 -5.35 8.71 -1.08
CA VAL A 154 -4.43 9.08 0.00
C VAL A 154 -5.19 9.59 1.22
N VAL A 155 -4.72 9.23 2.41
CA VAL A 155 -5.13 9.84 3.69
C VAL A 155 -3.87 10.20 4.47
N VAL A 156 -3.75 11.47 4.86
CA VAL A 156 -2.71 11.94 5.78
C VAL A 156 -3.16 11.65 7.21
N ILE A 157 -2.30 11.00 7.99
CA ILE A 157 -2.59 10.58 9.35
C ILE A 157 -1.43 10.96 10.29
N ASN A 158 -1.69 10.96 11.60
CA ASN A 158 -0.62 11.03 12.59
C ASN A 158 0.25 9.77 12.53
N GLU A 159 1.55 9.90 12.76
CA GLU A 159 2.50 8.78 12.68
C GLU A 159 2.15 7.63 13.64
N ASP A 160 1.62 7.93 14.83
CA ASP A 160 1.17 6.94 15.81
C ASP A 160 0.13 5.96 15.26
N LEU A 161 -0.63 6.37 14.22
CA LEU A 161 -1.62 5.55 13.57
C LEU A 161 -1.05 4.71 12.41
N MET A 162 0.23 4.86 12.05
CA MET A 162 0.81 4.17 10.89
C MET A 162 0.78 2.64 11.03
N THR A 163 0.97 2.11 12.24
CA THR A 163 0.85 0.69 12.53
C THR A 163 -0.59 0.18 12.33
N SER A 164 -1.57 0.98 12.75
CA SER A 164 -2.99 0.70 12.53
C SER A 164 -3.36 0.78 11.05
N ALA A 165 -2.82 1.76 10.33
CA ALA A 165 -2.97 1.90 8.88
C ALA A 165 -2.37 0.70 8.14
N THR A 166 -1.21 0.18 8.57
CA THR A 166 -0.62 -1.04 8.03
C THR A 166 -1.61 -2.21 8.12
N ALA A 167 -2.26 -2.38 9.27
CA ALA A 167 -3.22 -3.47 9.47
C ALA A 167 -4.50 -3.30 8.63
N LEU A 168 -5.05 -2.09 8.60
CA LEU A 168 -6.33 -1.82 7.92
C LEU A 168 -6.18 -1.75 6.40
N CYS A 169 -5.14 -1.08 5.90
CA CYS A 169 -4.97 -0.79 4.48
C CYS A 169 -4.04 -1.79 3.79
N ALA A 170 -2.83 -2.00 4.31
CA ALA A 170 -1.85 -2.88 3.68
C ALA A 170 -2.16 -4.37 3.89
N CYS A 171 -2.52 -4.80 5.12
CA CYS A 171 -2.96 -6.16 5.37
C CYS A 171 -4.43 -6.38 4.97
N GLY A 172 -5.27 -5.36 5.14
CA GLY A 172 -6.71 -5.42 4.90
C GLY A 172 -7.10 -5.91 3.52
N ILE A 173 -6.31 -5.60 2.48
CA ILE A 173 -6.56 -6.12 1.12
C ILE A 173 -6.62 -7.65 1.11
N ALA A 174 -5.78 -8.33 1.89
CA ALA A 174 -5.79 -9.79 1.98
C ALA A 174 -7.07 -10.31 2.65
N PHE A 175 -7.63 -9.56 3.61
CA PHE A 175 -8.88 -9.93 4.28
C PHE A 175 -10.08 -9.81 3.35
N PHE A 176 -10.14 -8.73 2.56
CA PHE A 176 -11.17 -8.57 1.54
C PHE A 176 -11.04 -9.63 0.41
N LEU A 177 -9.82 -9.93 -0.03
CA LEU A 177 -9.59 -11.03 -0.97
C LEU A 177 -10.01 -12.39 -0.40
N ARG A 178 -9.83 -12.63 0.90
CA ARG A 178 -10.33 -13.83 1.58
C ARG A 178 -11.86 -13.89 1.57
N GLY A 179 -12.54 -12.76 1.78
CA GLY A 179 -14.00 -12.65 1.66
C GLY A 179 -14.49 -12.97 0.25
N ILE A 180 -13.85 -12.39 -0.78
CA ILE A 180 -14.14 -12.69 -2.19
C ILE A 180 -13.96 -14.19 -2.48
N ARG A 181 -12.88 -14.78 -1.97
CA ARG A 181 -12.63 -16.23 -2.12
C ARG A 181 -13.72 -17.07 -1.46
N ALA A 182 -14.15 -16.71 -0.24
CA ALA A 182 -15.23 -17.40 0.46
C ALA A 182 -16.55 -17.30 -0.31
N ALA A 183 -16.89 -16.10 -0.82
CA ALA A 183 -18.07 -15.90 -1.65
C ALA A 183 -18.05 -16.75 -2.93
N SER A 184 -16.88 -16.85 -3.60
CA SER A 184 -16.71 -17.72 -4.76
C SER A 184 -16.91 -19.20 -4.40
N GLN A 185 -16.40 -19.65 -3.25
CA GLN A 185 -16.60 -21.05 -2.79
C GLN A 185 -18.07 -21.34 -2.49
N GLY A 186 -18.75 -20.42 -1.79
CA GLY A 186 -20.21 -20.54 -1.57
C GLY A 186 -21.00 -20.56 -2.87
N GLY A 187 -20.60 -19.76 -3.88
CA GLY A 187 -21.19 -19.79 -5.22
C GLY A 187 -21.07 -21.17 -5.89
N VAL A 188 -19.92 -21.83 -5.75
CA VAL A 188 -19.74 -23.22 -6.26
C VAL A 188 -20.64 -24.19 -5.51
N GLU A 189 -20.75 -24.07 -4.20
CA GLU A 189 -21.58 -24.96 -3.38
C GLU A 189 -23.07 -24.88 -3.73
N ILE A 190 -23.55 -23.70 -4.14
CA ILE A 190 -24.95 -23.51 -4.57
C ILE A 190 -25.18 -23.78 -6.07
N GLY A 191 -24.16 -24.27 -6.82
CA GLY A 191 -24.30 -24.82 -8.15
C GLY A 191 -23.67 -24.05 -9.31
N PHE A 192 -22.95 -22.95 -9.08
CA PHE A 192 -22.24 -22.25 -10.15
C PHE A 192 -20.92 -22.93 -10.50
N HIS A 193 -20.50 -22.85 -11.75
CA HIS A 193 -19.13 -23.22 -12.11
C HIS A 193 -18.12 -22.25 -11.45
N ALA A 194 -16.94 -22.75 -11.07
CA ALA A 194 -15.94 -22.01 -10.30
C ALA A 194 -15.52 -20.68 -10.96
N HIS A 195 -15.40 -20.65 -12.29
CA HIS A 195 -15.07 -19.45 -13.06
C HIS A 195 -16.16 -18.38 -12.90
N ASP A 196 -17.43 -18.77 -13.04
CA ASP A 196 -18.56 -17.83 -12.97
C ASP A 196 -18.80 -17.35 -11.54
N ALA A 197 -18.70 -18.25 -10.56
CA ALA A 197 -18.77 -17.91 -9.14
C ALA A 197 -17.70 -16.88 -8.75
N LEU A 198 -16.47 -17.05 -9.22
CA LEU A 198 -15.39 -16.09 -8.96
C LEU A 198 -15.67 -14.73 -9.61
N LYS A 199 -16.09 -14.70 -10.87
CA LYS A 199 -16.42 -13.46 -11.59
C LYS A 199 -17.56 -12.71 -10.89
N MET A 200 -18.61 -13.41 -10.47
CA MET A 200 -19.74 -12.84 -9.74
C MET A 200 -19.31 -12.26 -8.40
N ALA A 201 -18.53 -13.02 -7.60
CA ALA A 201 -18.04 -12.58 -6.29
C ALA A 201 -17.17 -11.32 -6.40
N ILE A 202 -16.24 -11.26 -7.37
CA ILE A 202 -15.40 -10.09 -7.61
C ILE A 202 -16.24 -8.87 -7.95
N GLN A 203 -17.16 -8.98 -8.91
CA GLN A 203 -17.97 -7.83 -9.34
C GLN A 203 -18.92 -7.36 -8.25
N THR A 204 -19.49 -8.27 -7.47
CA THR A 204 -20.35 -7.91 -6.34
C THR A 204 -19.57 -7.17 -5.25
N ALA A 205 -18.39 -7.66 -4.87
CA ALA A 205 -17.54 -7.00 -3.89
C ALA A 205 -17.09 -5.61 -4.37
N LYS A 206 -16.69 -5.48 -5.65
CA LYS A 206 -16.36 -4.20 -6.26
C LYS A 206 -17.55 -3.26 -6.21
N GLY A 207 -18.74 -3.71 -6.60
CA GLY A 207 -19.97 -2.90 -6.58
C GLY A 207 -20.32 -2.41 -5.17
N ALA A 208 -20.16 -3.24 -4.15
CA ALA A 208 -20.41 -2.85 -2.76
C ALA A 208 -19.43 -1.76 -2.30
N ALA A 209 -18.14 -1.87 -2.64
CA ALA A 209 -17.15 -0.85 -2.31
C ALA A 209 -17.41 0.46 -3.08
N ASP A 210 -17.63 0.38 -4.38
CA ASP A 210 -17.90 1.54 -5.23
C ASP A 210 -19.19 2.28 -4.79
N LEU A 211 -20.21 1.53 -4.36
CA LEU A 211 -21.46 2.10 -3.85
C LEU A 211 -21.20 3.03 -2.65
N LEU A 212 -20.40 2.56 -1.69
CA LEU A 212 -20.05 3.38 -0.52
C LEU A 212 -19.19 4.59 -0.90
N LEU A 213 -18.22 4.41 -1.80
CA LEU A 213 -17.35 5.51 -2.26
C LEU A 213 -18.12 6.59 -3.02
N GLN A 214 -19.09 6.21 -3.85
CA GLN A 214 -19.84 7.15 -4.68
C GLN A 214 -21.02 7.82 -3.93
N MET A 215 -21.69 7.07 -3.05
CA MET A 215 -22.86 7.59 -2.34
C MET A 215 -22.50 8.25 -1.00
N GLY A 216 -21.31 7.98 -0.46
CA GLY A 216 -20.89 8.45 0.88
C GLY A 216 -21.77 7.93 2.01
N SER A 217 -22.49 6.82 1.78
CA SER A 217 -23.45 6.25 2.73
C SER A 217 -22.76 5.35 3.75
N HIS A 218 -23.42 5.12 4.88
CA HIS A 218 -22.97 4.15 5.87
C HIS A 218 -23.27 2.72 5.39
N PRO A 219 -22.36 1.72 5.61
CA PRO A 219 -22.57 0.34 5.19
C PRO A 219 -23.92 -0.24 5.61
N GLU A 220 -24.35 -0.05 6.87
CA GLU A 220 -25.63 -0.54 7.37
C GLU A 220 -26.81 0.03 6.60
N SER A 221 -26.76 1.30 6.18
CA SER A 221 -27.81 1.90 5.36
C SER A 221 -27.96 1.23 3.99
N GLU A 222 -26.86 0.77 3.41
CA GLU A 222 -26.90 0.03 2.13
C GLU A 222 -27.36 -1.42 2.33
N ILE A 223 -27.01 -2.04 3.46
CA ILE A 223 -27.49 -3.37 3.86
C ILE A 223 -29.01 -3.35 4.05
N ASP A 224 -29.55 -2.35 4.73
CA ASP A 224 -30.98 -2.22 4.96
C ASP A 224 -31.78 -2.12 3.64
N LYS A 225 -31.26 -1.42 2.62
CA LYS A 225 -31.89 -1.28 1.31
C LYS A 225 -32.08 -2.62 0.59
N VAL A 226 -31.20 -3.59 0.83
CA VAL A 226 -31.26 -4.91 0.19
C VAL A 226 -31.82 -6.00 1.10
N THR A 227 -32.29 -5.61 2.30
CA THR A 227 -32.84 -6.52 3.31
C THR A 227 -34.36 -6.36 3.39
N SER A 228 -35.08 -7.43 3.12
CA SER A 228 -36.55 -7.46 3.20
C SER A 228 -37.04 -8.42 4.29
N PRO A 229 -38.26 -8.21 4.84
CA PRO A 229 -38.83 -9.12 5.84
C PRO A 229 -38.89 -10.58 5.31
N LYS A 230 -38.36 -11.52 6.07
CA LYS A 230 -38.22 -12.94 5.71
C LYS A 230 -37.38 -13.19 4.44
N GLY A 231 -36.57 -12.20 4.01
CA GLY A 231 -35.74 -12.29 2.81
C GLY A 231 -34.52 -13.20 2.98
N CYS A 232 -33.95 -13.62 1.84
CA CYS A 232 -32.73 -14.43 1.82
C CYS A 232 -31.51 -13.67 2.34
N THR A 233 -31.46 -12.35 2.13
CA THR A 233 -30.35 -11.49 2.59
C THR A 233 -30.22 -11.50 4.10
N ILE A 234 -31.32 -11.24 4.83
CA ILE A 234 -31.27 -11.21 6.31
C ILE A 234 -30.95 -12.58 6.88
N ALA A 235 -31.46 -13.67 6.26
CA ALA A 235 -31.13 -15.02 6.70
C ALA A 235 -29.62 -15.33 6.56
N GLY A 236 -29.02 -14.94 5.43
CA GLY A 236 -27.58 -15.09 5.21
C GLY A 236 -26.72 -14.25 6.13
N LEU A 237 -27.10 -12.97 6.36
CA LEU A 237 -26.41 -12.07 7.29
C LEU A 237 -26.41 -12.64 8.72
N ASN A 238 -27.56 -13.08 9.22
CA ASN A 238 -27.66 -13.66 10.54
C ASN A 238 -26.83 -14.93 10.70
N GLU A 239 -26.80 -15.79 9.68
CA GLU A 239 -25.97 -17.00 9.70
C GLU A 239 -24.47 -16.64 9.75
N MET A 240 -24.03 -15.62 8.99
CA MET A 240 -22.64 -15.14 9.04
C MET A 240 -22.29 -14.58 10.43
N GLU A 241 -23.18 -13.81 11.05
CA GLU A 241 -22.95 -13.24 12.39
C GLU A 241 -22.99 -14.33 13.48
N HIS A 242 -23.89 -15.30 13.42
CA HIS A 242 -23.89 -16.46 14.34
C HIS A 242 -22.56 -17.23 14.29
N ASN A 243 -21.91 -17.29 13.13
CA ASN A 243 -20.59 -17.89 12.94
C ASN A 243 -19.43 -16.92 13.22
N GLY A 244 -19.72 -15.70 13.67
CA GLY A 244 -18.73 -14.74 14.17
C GLY A 244 -17.96 -14.01 13.10
N PHE A 245 -18.55 -13.74 11.95
CA PHE A 245 -17.89 -13.06 10.80
C PHE A 245 -17.28 -11.73 11.22
N SER A 246 -18.06 -10.81 11.76
CA SER A 246 -17.58 -9.50 12.20
C SER A 246 -16.51 -9.61 13.28
N SER A 247 -16.70 -10.51 14.24
CA SER A 247 -15.72 -10.77 15.31
C SER A 247 -14.38 -11.26 14.75
N ALA A 248 -14.41 -12.19 13.79
CA ALA A 248 -13.20 -12.72 13.17
C ALA A 248 -12.45 -11.64 12.39
N PHE A 249 -13.17 -10.83 11.62
CA PHE A 249 -12.60 -9.73 10.83
C PHE A 249 -11.94 -8.69 11.73
N ILE A 250 -12.63 -8.23 12.79
CA ILE A 250 -12.11 -7.27 13.77
C ILE A 250 -10.86 -7.81 14.47
N LYS A 251 -10.90 -9.08 14.93
CA LYS A 251 -9.76 -9.72 15.60
C LYS A 251 -8.55 -9.86 14.67
N GLY A 252 -8.79 -10.16 13.39
CA GLY A 252 -7.74 -10.25 12.38
C GLY A 252 -7.01 -8.90 12.20
N ILE A 253 -7.76 -7.80 12.06
CA ILE A 253 -7.20 -6.44 11.96
C ILE A 253 -6.39 -6.11 13.23
N LYS A 254 -6.96 -6.32 14.42
CA LYS A 254 -6.28 -6.03 15.71
C LYS A 254 -4.98 -6.83 15.88
N LEU A 255 -4.98 -8.10 15.51
CA LEU A 255 -3.78 -8.93 15.58
C LEU A 255 -2.71 -8.45 14.59
N SER A 256 -3.11 -8.08 13.37
CA SER A 256 -2.19 -7.54 12.37
C SER A 256 -1.57 -6.22 12.82
N ALA A 257 -2.33 -5.32 13.46
CA ALA A 257 -1.79 -4.08 14.03
C ALA A 257 -0.73 -4.37 15.10
N LYS A 258 -1.03 -5.31 16.02
CA LYS A 258 -0.06 -5.73 17.06
C LYS A 258 1.23 -6.28 16.46
N LYS A 259 1.14 -7.10 15.41
CA LYS A 259 2.31 -7.68 14.73
C LYS A 259 3.11 -6.65 13.95
N ALA A 260 2.43 -5.72 13.25
CA ALA A 260 3.09 -4.69 12.46
C ALA A 260 3.98 -3.76 13.31
N GLY A 261 3.65 -3.54 14.58
CA GLY A 261 4.45 -2.73 15.51
C GLY A 261 5.76 -3.38 15.96
N GLY A 262 5.95 -4.69 15.78
CA GLY A 262 7.17 -5.41 16.17
C GLY A 262 8.14 -5.72 15.02
N LEU A 263 7.76 -5.45 13.77
CA LEU A 263 8.51 -5.94 12.59
C LEU A 263 9.94 -5.38 12.44
N TYR A 264 10.23 -4.24 13.03
CA TYR A 264 11.57 -3.62 12.97
C TYR A 264 12.50 -4.11 14.09
N ASN A 265 11.93 -4.55 15.20
CA ASN A 265 12.66 -4.97 16.39
C ASN A 265 12.89 -6.50 16.46
N ASP A 266 12.30 -7.29 15.56
CA ASP A 266 12.50 -8.72 15.38
C ASP A 266 13.60 -9.00 14.32
#